data_b7ac7fa2dd5feb86b83ee63523e22c75
#
_entry.id   b7ac7fa2dd5feb86b83ee63523e22c75
#
_cell.length_a   1.000
_cell.length_b   1.000
_cell.length_c   1.000
_cell.angle_alpha   90.00
_cell.angle_beta   90.00
_cell.angle_gamma   90.00
#
_symmetry.space_group_name_H-M   'P 1'
#
loop_
_entity.id
_entity.type
_entity.pdbx_description
1 polymer ?
#
loop_
_entity_poly.entity_id
_entity_poly.type
_entity_poly.pdbx_seq_one_letter_code
_entity_poly.pdbx_strand_id
1 'polypeptide(L)'
;MRTREFINRSVFALDEKIGTVKSIEVDPEEWKITHLEIELKKEIAESVLGVKKGGVRNMLAVSSLEKGVARWTDNGLHLKVSKDQLHMYLRPVVKT
;
A
#
# COMPACT_ATOMS: atom_id res chain seq x y z
N MET A 1 5.35 6.50 -17.39
CA MET A 1 5.89 6.09 -16.07
C MET A 1 6.15 4.59 -16.08
N ARG A 2 7.29 4.17 -15.62
CA ARG A 2 7.66 2.75 -15.62
C ARG A 2 7.19 2.10 -14.33
N THR A 3 6.70 0.85 -14.42
CA THR A 3 6.20 0.13 -13.26
C THR A 3 7.25 -0.01 -12.14
N ARG A 4 8.52 -0.17 -12.52
CA ARG A 4 9.61 -0.29 -11.54
C ARG A 4 9.81 0.97 -10.70
N GLU A 5 9.27 2.12 -11.12
CA GLU A 5 9.35 3.35 -10.35
C GLU A 5 8.48 3.30 -9.09
N PHE A 6 7.51 2.40 -9.06
CA PHE A 6 6.64 2.21 -7.90
C PHE A 6 7.19 1.15 -6.95
N ILE A 7 7.98 0.21 -7.47
CA ILE A 7 8.49 -0.91 -6.67
C ILE A 7 9.57 -0.45 -5.71
N ASN A 8 9.51 -0.96 -4.48
CA ASN A 8 10.43 -0.63 -3.37
C ASN A 8 10.34 0.81 -2.88
N ARG A 9 9.30 1.54 -3.29
CA ARG A 9 9.05 2.87 -2.75
C ARG A 9 8.44 2.77 -1.36
N SER A 10 8.84 3.69 -0.48
CA SER A 10 8.30 3.76 0.86
C SER A 10 6.83 4.18 0.86
N VAL A 11 6.08 3.67 1.84
CA VAL A 11 4.68 4.04 2.05
C VAL A 11 4.57 4.67 3.43
N PHE A 12 3.93 5.83 3.48
CA PHE A 12 3.74 6.59 4.73
C PHE A 12 2.26 6.74 5.04
N ALA A 13 1.91 6.60 6.32
CA ALA A 13 0.59 6.98 6.83
C ALA A 13 0.82 8.27 7.62
N LEU A 14 0.26 9.38 7.10
CA LEU A 14 0.63 10.71 7.53
C LEU A 14 2.16 10.86 7.37
N ASP A 15 2.90 11.06 8.44
CA ASP A 15 4.36 11.20 8.35
C ASP A 15 5.12 9.96 8.83
N GLU A 16 4.40 8.87 9.14
CA GLU A 16 5.01 7.64 9.64
C GLU A 16 5.18 6.61 8.52
N LYS A 17 6.39 6.10 8.34
CA LYS A 17 6.65 5.03 7.37
C LYS A 17 6.01 3.73 7.85
N ILE A 18 5.13 3.17 7.03
CA ILE A 18 4.40 1.94 7.40
C ILE A 18 4.82 0.72 6.58
N GLY A 19 5.46 0.91 5.46
CA GLY A 19 5.83 -0.22 4.61
C GLY A 19 6.47 0.18 3.30
N THR A 20 6.39 -0.73 2.33
CA THR A 20 7.04 -0.59 1.03
C THR A 20 6.15 -1.20 -0.05
N VAL A 21 6.11 -0.57 -1.23
CA VAL A 21 5.41 -1.13 -2.39
C VAL A 21 6.22 -2.29 -2.94
N LYS A 22 5.62 -3.47 -3.04
CA LYS A 22 6.30 -4.67 -3.52
C LYS A 22 5.86 -5.13 -4.90
N SER A 23 4.62 -4.88 -5.29
CA SER A 23 4.16 -5.23 -6.63
C SER A 23 2.96 -4.37 -7.03
N ILE A 24 2.59 -4.50 -8.29
CA ILE A 24 1.51 -3.75 -8.92
C ILE A 24 0.60 -4.75 -9.63
N GLU A 25 -0.71 -4.63 -9.43
CA GLU A 25 -1.68 -5.39 -10.20
C GLU A 25 -2.21 -4.56 -11.35
N VAL A 26 -2.27 -5.17 -12.52
CA VAL A 26 -2.73 -4.54 -13.76
C VAL A 26 -3.92 -5.32 -14.31
N ASP A 27 -4.96 -4.61 -14.73
CA ASP A 27 -6.06 -5.21 -15.46
C ASP A 27 -5.60 -5.45 -16.90
N PRO A 28 -5.52 -6.72 -17.35
CA PRO A 28 -5.00 -7.02 -18.68
C PRO A 28 -5.92 -6.60 -19.83
N GLU A 29 -7.20 -6.39 -19.56
CA GLU A 29 -8.15 -5.95 -20.57
C GLU A 29 -8.05 -4.45 -20.83
N GLU A 30 -7.93 -3.66 -19.76
CA GLU A 30 -7.88 -2.21 -19.84
C GLU A 30 -6.47 -1.64 -19.75
N TRP A 31 -5.50 -2.47 -19.40
CA TRP A 31 -4.10 -2.06 -19.19
C TRP A 31 -3.96 -0.96 -18.16
N LYS A 32 -4.74 -1.05 -17.10
CA LYS A 32 -4.72 -0.10 -16.00
C LYS A 32 -4.19 -0.75 -14.73
N ILE A 33 -3.44 0.02 -13.96
CA ILE A 33 -3.05 -0.39 -12.61
C ILE A 33 -4.30 -0.32 -11.74
N THR A 34 -4.66 -1.44 -11.11
CA THR A 34 -5.84 -1.52 -10.25
C THR A 34 -5.50 -1.48 -8.78
N HIS A 35 -4.38 -2.10 -8.41
CA HIS A 35 -3.97 -2.22 -7.01
C HIS A 35 -2.46 -2.13 -6.88
N LEU A 36 -2.03 -1.69 -5.70
CA LEU A 36 -0.63 -1.74 -5.28
C LEU A 36 -0.53 -2.73 -4.13
N GLU A 37 0.44 -3.64 -4.19
CA GLU A 37 0.71 -4.55 -3.09
C GLU A 37 1.76 -3.93 -2.18
N ILE A 38 1.40 -3.75 -0.92
CA ILE A 38 2.24 -3.09 0.08
C ILE A 38 2.64 -4.11 1.15
N GLU A 39 3.95 -4.22 1.40
CA GLU A 39 4.46 -5.02 2.49
C GLU A 39 4.58 -4.11 3.72
N LEU A 40 3.84 -4.44 4.78
CA LEU A 40 3.83 -3.65 6.00
C LEU A 40 5.03 -4.00 6.89
N LYS A 41 5.54 -2.99 7.59
CA LYS A 41 6.54 -3.20 8.63
C LYS A 41 5.94 -4.08 9.73
N LYS A 42 6.76 -4.88 10.37
CA LYS A 42 6.30 -5.80 11.41
C LYS A 42 5.51 -5.09 12.52
N GLU A 43 6.02 -3.96 13.00
CA GLU A 43 5.38 -3.19 14.06
C GLU A 43 4.01 -2.67 13.62
N ILE A 44 3.89 -2.28 12.36
CA ILE A 44 2.64 -1.78 11.80
C ILE A 44 1.63 -2.91 11.63
N ALA A 45 2.07 -4.05 11.11
CA ALA A 45 1.20 -5.21 10.96
C ALA A 45 0.65 -5.66 12.32
N GLU A 46 1.48 -5.66 13.34
CA GLU A 46 1.07 -6.02 14.70
C GLU A 46 0.08 -5.01 15.27
N SER A 47 0.38 -3.70 15.10
CA SER A 47 -0.45 -2.63 15.66
C SER A 47 -1.79 -2.49 14.96
N VAL A 48 -1.83 -2.61 13.63
CA VAL A 48 -3.01 -2.34 12.82
C VAL A 48 -3.84 -3.60 12.58
N LEU A 49 -3.19 -4.73 12.33
CA LEU A 49 -3.84 -5.97 11.92
C LEU A 49 -3.79 -7.07 12.99
N GLY A 50 -3.03 -6.87 14.06
CA GLY A 50 -2.86 -7.89 15.09
C GLY A 50 -2.01 -9.08 14.65
N VAL A 51 -1.25 -8.94 13.58
CA VAL A 51 -0.41 -10.00 13.02
C VAL A 51 1.01 -9.86 13.54
N LYS A 52 1.51 -10.90 14.20
CA LYS A 52 2.84 -10.88 14.84
C LYS A 52 3.94 -11.49 13.97
N LYS A 53 3.95 -11.18 12.69
CA LYS A 53 5.02 -11.64 11.80
C LYS A 53 5.40 -10.55 10.81
N GLY A 54 6.63 -10.62 10.30
CA GLY A 54 7.10 -9.71 9.26
C GLY A 54 6.61 -10.14 7.88
N GLY A 55 6.76 -9.25 6.89
CA GLY A 55 6.44 -9.55 5.50
C GLY A 55 4.96 -9.64 5.17
N VAL A 56 4.11 -9.08 6.02
CA VAL A 56 2.65 -9.07 5.77
C VAL A 56 2.35 -8.12 4.62
N ARG A 57 1.65 -8.63 3.61
CA ARG A 57 1.30 -7.86 2.42
C ARG A 57 -0.19 -7.56 2.35
N ASN A 58 -0.51 -6.36 1.91
CA ASN A 58 -1.88 -5.90 1.73
C ASN A 58 -2.02 -5.18 0.40
N MET A 59 -3.25 -5.13 -0.10
CA MET A 59 -3.56 -4.46 -1.36
C MET A 59 -4.22 -3.11 -1.12
N LEU A 60 -3.76 -2.10 -1.84
CA LEU A 60 -4.36 -0.77 -1.84
C LEU A 60 -4.95 -0.51 -3.22
N ALA A 61 -6.24 -0.23 -3.29
CA ALA A 61 -6.90 0.08 -4.56
C ALA A 61 -6.47 1.45 -5.08
N VAL A 62 -6.18 1.54 -6.38
CA VAL A 62 -5.79 2.80 -7.03
C VAL A 62 -6.89 3.86 -6.92
N SER A 63 -8.15 3.47 -6.77
CA SER A 63 -9.24 4.40 -6.52
C SER A 63 -9.02 5.30 -5.30
N SER A 64 -8.18 4.86 -4.35
CA SER A 64 -7.82 5.68 -3.19
C SER A 64 -6.98 6.90 -3.60
N LEU A 65 -6.22 6.80 -4.69
CA LEU A 65 -5.48 7.93 -5.26
C LEU A 65 -6.45 8.96 -5.83
N GLU A 66 -7.48 8.49 -6.52
CA GLU A 66 -8.50 9.36 -7.10
C GLU A 66 -9.32 10.09 -6.04
N LYS A 67 -9.52 9.45 -4.89
CA LYS A 67 -10.24 10.04 -3.77
C LYS A 67 -9.38 10.98 -2.94
N GLY A 68 -8.11 11.12 -3.28
CA GLY A 68 -7.17 11.97 -2.55
C GLY A 68 -6.68 11.36 -1.24
N VAL A 69 -6.96 10.08 -1.00
CA VAL A 69 -6.48 9.37 0.18
C VAL A 69 -4.99 9.07 0.07
N ALA A 70 -4.52 8.79 -1.14
CA ALA A 70 -3.11 8.47 -1.40
C ALA A 70 -2.52 9.44 -2.41
N ARG A 71 -1.24 9.75 -2.25
CA ARG A 71 -0.53 10.68 -3.14
C ARG A 71 0.93 10.25 -3.30
N TRP A 72 1.41 10.27 -4.54
CA TRP A 72 2.82 10.03 -4.83
C TRP A 72 3.65 11.30 -4.68
N THR A 73 4.79 11.15 -4.03
CA THR A 73 5.79 12.22 -3.92
C THR A 73 7.17 11.62 -4.23
N ASP A 74 8.21 12.46 -4.24
CA ASP A 74 9.58 11.99 -4.43
C ASP A 74 10.04 11.02 -3.35
N ASN A 75 9.42 11.09 -2.17
CA ASN A 75 9.74 10.22 -1.05
C ASN A 75 8.99 8.88 -1.07
N GLY A 76 7.94 8.78 -1.87
CA GLY A 76 7.15 7.58 -1.98
C GLY A 76 5.66 7.85 -1.96
N LEU A 77 4.89 6.87 -1.49
CA LEU A 77 3.44 6.96 -1.42
C LEU A 77 3.00 7.46 -0.04
N HIS A 78 2.24 8.53 -0.02
CA HIS A 78 1.70 9.10 1.23
C HIS A 78 0.21 8.88 1.32
N LEU A 79 -0.22 8.24 2.40
CA LEU A 79 -1.63 8.04 2.71
C LEU A 79 -2.07 9.13 3.70
N LYS A 80 -3.18 9.79 3.39
CA LYS A 80 -3.72 10.87 4.23
C LYS A 80 -4.61 10.34 5.35
N VAL A 81 -4.21 9.23 5.94
CA VAL A 81 -4.95 8.61 7.04
C VAL A 81 -3.96 8.17 8.11
N SER A 82 -4.43 8.10 9.35
CA SER A 82 -3.61 7.57 10.43
C SER A 82 -3.47 6.06 10.28
N LYS A 83 -2.44 5.49 10.93
CA LYS A 83 -2.26 4.05 10.90
C LYS A 83 -3.46 3.29 11.48
N ASP A 84 -4.20 3.89 12.39
CA ASP A 84 -5.40 3.27 12.98
C ASP A 84 -6.54 3.13 11.97
N GLN A 85 -6.51 3.92 10.89
CA GLN A 85 -7.52 3.89 9.82
C GLN A 85 -7.10 3.05 8.62
N LEU A 86 -5.88 2.54 8.61
CA LEU A 86 -5.35 1.79 7.45
C LEU A 86 -6.19 0.58 7.09
N HIS A 87 -6.77 -0.10 8.08
CA HIS A 87 -7.60 -1.29 7.84
C HIS A 87 -8.81 -1.00 6.94
N MET A 88 -9.20 0.27 6.83
CA MET A 88 -10.31 0.68 5.96
C MET A 88 -9.92 0.71 4.49
N TYR A 89 -8.64 0.87 4.21
CA TYR A 89 -8.14 1.05 2.84
C TYR A 89 -7.33 -0.14 2.33
N LEU A 90 -6.72 -0.88 3.24
CA LEU A 90 -5.89 -2.04 2.89
C LEU A 90 -6.69 -3.33 2.97
N ARG A 91 -6.47 -4.23 2.02
CA ARG A 91 -7.10 -5.56 2.01
C ARG A 91 -6.02 -6.62 2.04
N PRO A 92 -6.21 -7.70 2.81
CA PRO A 92 -5.22 -8.77 2.83
C PRO A 92 -5.07 -9.40 1.46
N VAL A 93 -3.84 -9.79 1.14
CA VAL A 93 -3.58 -10.55 -0.07
C VAL A 93 -4.02 -11.99 0.19
N VAL A 94 -5.00 -12.45 -0.57
CA VAL A 94 -5.50 -13.82 -0.45
C VAL A 94 -4.72 -14.68 -1.42
N LYS A 95 -3.98 -15.65 -0.87
CA LYS A 95 -3.29 -16.65 -1.68
C LYS A 95 -4.16 -17.89 -1.77
N THR A 96 -4.62 -18.16 -2.96
CA THR A 96 -5.34 -19.40 -3.24
C THR A 96 -4.37 -20.50 -3.64
#